data_42b91d98c6f57a194e2fcde72520eae1
#
_entry.id   42b91d98c6f57a194e2fcde72520eae1
#
_cell.length_a   1.000
_cell.length_b   1.000
_cell.length_c   1.000
_cell.angle_alpha   90.00
_cell.angle_beta   90.00
_cell.angle_gamma   90.00
#
_symmetry.space_group_name_H-M   'P 1'
#
loop_
_entity.id
_entity.type
_entity.pdbx_description
1 polymer ?
#
loop_
_entity_poly.entity_id
_entity_poly.type
_entity_poly.pdbx_seq_one_letter_code
_entity_poly.pdbx_strand_id
1 'polypeptide(L)'
;MNIRVTNASLATLIVLQLTMLFALFFKTPPHPPEFIPLGGMAPVIAASLSAAVAGMILRGEGITGKLLVLVACLLAALSYGPQKYADPVFAQVWPAVITAQIAIAALLLQIGKAILPRLRSAA
;
A
#
# COMPACT_ATOMS: atom_id res chain seq x y z
N MET A 1 -5.22 -17.51 -1.56
CA MET A 1 -5.19 -16.33 -0.66
C MET A 1 -6.51 -16.23 0.10
N ASN A 2 -6.46 -15.80 1.35
CA ASN A 2 -7.68 -15.49 2.09
C ASN A 2 -8.28 -14.18 1.57
N ILE A 3 -9.45 -14.26 0.93
CA ILE A 3 -10.06 -13.12 0.26
C ILE A 3 -10.47 -12.01 1.25
N ARG A 4 -10.91 -12.37 2.45
CA ARG A 4 -11.30 -11.39 3.46
C ARG A 4 -10.11 -10.57 3.94
N VAL A 5 -9.01 -11.23 4.25
CA VAL A 5 -7.77 -10.55 4.67
C VAL A 5 -7.22 -9.69 3.53
N THR A 6 -7.18 -10.24 2.33
CA THR A 6 -6.69 -9.53 1.15
C THR A 6 -7.51 -8.26 0.89
N ASN A 7 -8.83 -8.37 0.85
CA ASN A 7 -9.68 -7.22 0.57
C ASN A 7 -9.65 -6.18 1.70
N ALA A 8 -9.65 -6.62 2.95
CA ALA A 8 -9.55 -5.70 4.09
C ALA A 8 -8.24 -4.93 4.07
N SER A 9 -7.13 -5.61 3.76
CA SER A 9 -5.82 -4.98 3.69
C SER A 9 -5.72 -4.00 2.51
N LEU A 10 -6.22 -4.39 1.34
CA LEU A 10 -6.25 -3.49 0.18
C LEU A 10 -7.14 -2.28 0.43
N ALA A 11 -8.32 -2.48 1.04
CA ALA A 11 -9.20 -1.39 1.41
C ALA A 11 -8.52 -0.42 2.38
N THR A 12 -7.77 -0.94 3.35
CA THR A 12 -7.00 -0.14 4.29
C THR A 12 -5.99 0.74 3.55
N LEU A 13 -5.22 0.16 2.62
CA LEU A 13 -4.27 0.92 1.83
C LEU A 13 -4.95 1.97 0.96
N ILE A 14 -6.10 1.64 0.37
CA ILE A 14 -6.87 2.60 -0.44
C ILE A 14 -7.27 3.80 0.41
N VAL A 15 -7.84 3.58 1.60
CA VAL A 15 -8.26 4.65 2.49
C VAL A 15 -7.08 5.53 2.90
N LEU A 16 -5.95 4.92 3.28
CA LEU A 16 -4.76 5.65 3.70
C LEU A 16 -4.15 6.46 2.56
N GLN A 17 -4.09 5.89 1.36
CA GLN A 17 -3.56 6.59 0.19
C GLN A 17 -4.48 7.73 -0.24
N LEU A 18 -5.81 7.55 -0.18
CA LEU A 18 -6.76 8.63 -0.44
C LEU A 18 -6.60 9.75 0.57
N THR A 19 -6.43 9.41 1.85
CA THR A 19 -6.22 10.40 2.91
C THR A 19 -4.96 11.22 2.62
N MET A 20 -3.86 10.56 2.24
CA MET A 20 -2.63 11.26 1.90
C MET A 20 -2.81 12.15 0.67
N LEU A 21 -3.51 11.67 -0.35
CA LEU A 21 -3.75 12.45 -1.56
C LEU A 21 -4.56 13.72 -1.25
N PHE A 22 -5.62 13.60 -0.46
CA PHE A 22 -6.40 14.75 -0.01
C PHE A 22 -5.57 15.73 0.80
N ALA A 23 -4.77 15.22 1.75
CA ALA A 23 -3.90 16.07 2.54
C ALA A 23 -2.90 16.84 1.65
N LEU A 24 -2.39 16.18 0.63
CA LEU A 24 -1.43 16.78 -0.30
C LEU A 24 -2.09 17.90 -1.12
N PHE A 25 -3.28 17.67 -1.66
CA PHE A 25 -4.00 18.68 -2.45
C PHE A 25 -4.48 19.87 -1.62
N PHE A 26 -4.99 19.62 -0.42
CA PHE A 26 -5.53 20.66 0.44
C PHE A 26 -4.52 21.24 1.41
N LYS A 27 -3.27 20.79 1.34
CA LYS A 27 -2.16 21.23 2.21
C LYS A 27 -2.56 21.15 3.70
N THR A 28 -3.29 20.11 4.06
CA THR A 28 -3.74 19.88 5.44
C THR A 28 -2.65 19.18 6.23
N PRO A 29 -2.19 19.72 7.38
CA PRO A 29 -1.22 19.04 8.20
C PRO A 29 -1.80 17.77 8.86
N PRO A 30 -0.99 16.72 9.08
CA PRO A 30 0.35 16.55 8.55
C PRO A 30 0.31 16.15 7.06
N HIS A 31 1.01 16.92 6.22
CA HIS A 31 1.08 16.64 4.79
C HIS A 31 2.52 16.26 4.42
N PRO A 32 2.74 15.65 3.24
CA PRO A 32 4.10 15.38 2.77
C PRO A 32 4.95 16.63 2.73
N PRO A 33 6.28 16.52 2.93
CA PRO A 33 7.16 17.67 2.94
C PRO A 33 7.02 18.53 1.68
N GLU A 34 7.03 19.84 1.86
CA GLU A 34 6.84 20.79 0.75
C GLU A 34 7.89 20.70 -0.35
N PHE A 35 9.09 20.19 -0.03
CA PHE A 35 10.14 20.01 -1.03
C PHE A 35 9.82 18.89 -2.02
N ILE A 36 8.82 18.04 -1.73
CA ILE A 36 8.35 17.03 -2.68
C ILE A 36 7.22 17.64 -3.49
N PRO A 37 7.42 17.87 -4.81
CA PRO A 37 6.40 18.52 -5.63
C PRO A 37 5.16 17.64 -5.79
N LEU A 38 4.00 18.27 -5.89
CA LEU A 38 2.73 17.59 -6.15
C LEU A 38 2.82 16.69 -7.38
N GLY A 39 3.48 17.16 -8.44
CA GLY A 39 3.67 16.40 -9.67
C GLY A 39 4.51 15.13 -9.49
N GLY A 40 5.30 15.03 -8.40
CA GLY A 40 6.04 13.81 -8.08
C GLY A 40 5.25 12.83 -7.25
N MET A 41 4.55 13.31 -6.22
CA MET A 41 3.82 12.45 -5.27
C MET A 41 2.46 11.99 -5.81
N ALA A 42 1.69 12.89 -6.43
CA ALA A 42 0.34 12.56 -6.85
C ALA A 42 0.28 11.39 -7.85
N PRO A 43 1.14 11.32 -8.89
CA PRO A 43 1.14 10.16 -9.79
C PRO A 43 1.48 8.85 -9.08
N VAL A 44 2.40 8.86 -8.12
CA VAL A 44 2.79 7.66 -7.36
C VAL A 44 1.60 7.16 -6.53
N ILE A 45 0.91 8.08 -5.85
CA ILE A 45 -0.26 7.74 -5.05
C ILE A 45 -1.39 7.23 -5.95
N ALA A 46 -1.61 7.87 -7.10
CA ALA A 46 -2.62 7.44 -8.06
C ALA A 46 -2.32 6.05 -8.61
N ALA A 47 -1.06 5.76 -8.92
CA ALA A 47 -0.65 4.43 -9.36
C ALA A 47 -0.88 3.38 -8.26
N SER A 48 -0.55 3.70 -7.02
CA SER A 48 -0.78 2.84 -5.86
C SER A 48 -2.27 2.53 -5.68
N LEU A 49 -3.12 3.55 -5.76
CA LEU A 49 -4.58 3.40 -5.67
C LEU A 49 -5.11 2.53 -6.81
N SER A 50 -4.66 2.78 -8.03
CA SER A 50 -5.10 2.01 -9.21
C SER A 50 -4.72 0.54 -9.07
N ALA A 51 -3.50 0.24 -8.64
CA ALA A 51 -3.05 -1.13 -8.41
C ALA A 51 -3.84 -1.82 -7.31
N ALA A 52 -4.14 -1.11 -6.21
CA ALA A 52 -4.90 -1.66 -5.10
C ALA A 52 -6.34 -1.98 -5.51
N VAL A 53 -7.00 -1.07 -6.23
CA VAL A 53 -8.37 -1.29 -6.71
C VAL A 53 -8.42 -2.45 -7.72
N ALA A 54 -7.50 -2.48 -8.67
CA ALA A 54 -7.42 -3.55 -9.65
C ALA A 54 -7.15 -4.90 -8.98
N GLY A 55 -6.24 -4.94 -8.01
CA GLY A 55 -5.96 -6.15 -7.23
C GLY A 55 -7.18 -6.63 -6.46
N MET A 56 -7.98 -5.71 -5.93
CA MET A 56 -9.21 -6.02 -5.24
C MET A 56 -10.27 -6.58 -6.19
N ILE A 57 -10.44 -5.98 -7.36
CA ILE A 57 -11.37 -6.44 -8.39
C ILE A 57 -11.03 -7.87 -8.83
N LEU A 58 -9.74 -8.15 -9.04
CA LEU A 58 -9.27 -9.47 -9.42
C LEU A 58 -9.15 -10.43 -8.24
N ARG A 59 -9.44 -9.98 -7.02
CA ARG A 59 -9.36 -10.77 -5.77
C ARG A 59 -7.99 -11.38 -5.52
N GLY A 60 -6.93 -10.77 -6.07
CA GLY A 60 -5.59 -11.34 -6.01
C GLY A 60 -5.43 -12.65 -6.76
N GLU A 61 -6.38 -13.03 -7.60
CA GLU A 61 -6.35 -14.28 -8.34
C GLU A 61 -5.44 -14.20 -9.55
N GLY A 62 -4.84 -15.35 -9.89
CA GLY A 62 -3.91 -15.44 -10.99
C GLY A 62 -2.62 -14.67 -10.77
N ILE A 63 -1.74 -14.73 -11.76
CA ILE A 63 -0.46 -14.01 -11.70
C ILE A 63 -0.68 -12.50 -11.76
N THR A 64 -1.62 -12.04 -12.57
CA THR A 64 -1.93 -10.62 -12.72
C THR A 64 -2.46 -10.04 -11.43
N GLY A 65 -3.40 -10.72 -10.76
CA GLY A 65 -3.94 -10.27 -9.48
C GLY A 65 -2.87 -10.17 -8.41
N LYS A 66 -1.99 -11.17 -8.32
CA LYS A 66 -0.89 -11.17 -7.34
C LYS A 66 0.14 -10.08 -7.64
N LEU A 67 0.46 -9.85 -8.90
CA LEU A 67 1.39 -8.78 -9.29
C LEU A 67 0.81 -7.41 -8.95
N LEU A 68 -0.49 -7.19 -9.17
CA LEU A 68 -1.14 -5.93 -8.82
C LEU A 68 -1.13 -5.69 -7.31
N VAL A 69 -1.39 -6.73 -6.51
CA VAL A 69 -1.29 -6.63 -5.06
C VAL A 69 0.14 -6.30 -4.63
N LEU A 70 1.13 -6.95 -5.23
CA LEU A 70 2.55 -6.68 -4.93
C LEU A 70 2.93 -5.24 -5.28
N VAL A 71 2.52 -4.76 -6.45
CA VAL A 71 2.78 -3.38 -6.88
C VAL A 71 2.12 -2.39 -5.92
N ALA A 72 0.88 -2.66 -5.50
CA ALA A 72 0.19 -1.83 -4.52
C ALA A 72 0.97 -1.76 -3.20
N CYS A 73 1.51 -2.89 -2.73
CA CYS A 73 2.32 -2.94 -1.51
C CYS A 73 3.60 -2.12 -1.65
N LEU A 74 4.31 -2.28 -2.77
CA LEU A 74 5.57 -1.57 -3.00
C LEU A 74 5.36 -0.06 -3.08
N LEU A 75 4.32 0.39 -3.79
CA LEU A 75 4.00 1.80 -3.91
C LEU A 75 3.49 2.38 -2.59
N ALA A 76 2.69 1.62 -1.85
CA ALA A 76 2.26 2.04 -0.52
C ALA A 76 3.44 2.17 0.45
N ALA A 77 4.45 1.31 0.32
CA ALA A 77 5.66 1.39 1.14
C ALA A 77 6.48 2.66 0.85
N LEU A 78 6.40 3.21 -0.34
CA LEU A 78 7.01 4.51 -0.62
C LEU A 78 6.36 5.63 0.18
N SER A 79 5.05 5.55 0.43
CA SER A 79 4.30 6.57 1.18
C SER A 79 4.32 6.31 2.69
N TYR A 80 4.23 5.05 3.11
CA TYR A 80 4.07 4.65 4.52
C TYR A 80 5.08 3.59 4.97
N GLY A 81 6.24 3.54 4.33
CA GLY A 81 7.23 2.52 4.63
C GLY A 81 8.08 2.82 5.88
N PRO A 82 9.06 1.96 6.18
CA PRO A 82 9.92 2.11 7.35
C PRO A 82 10.68 3.44 7.41
N GLN A 83 10.91 4.09 6.29
CA GLN A 83 11.55 5.41 6.25
C GLN A 83 10.79 6.47 7.04
N LYS A 84 9.49 6.27 7.28
CA LYS A 84 8.67 7.21 8.05
C LYS A 84 9.05 7.27 9.52
N TYR A 85 9.71 6.25 10.06
CA TYR A 85 10.18 6.27 11.44
C TYR A 85 11.23 7.35 11.69
N ALA A 86 11.95 7.77 10.63
CA ALA A 86 12.93 8.85 10.71
C ALA A 86 12.34 10.23 10.38
N ASP A 87 11.05 10.30 10.03
CA ASP A 87 10.37 11.53 9.66
C ASP A 87 10.05 12.35 10.92
N PRO A 88 10.35 13.67 10.94
CA PRO A 88 10.02 14.52 12.09
C PRO A 88 8.53 14.56 12.44
N VAL A 89 7.64 14.33 11.46
CA VAL A 89 6.20 14.32 11.69
C VAL A 89 5.66 12.94 12.08
N PHE A 90 6.53 11.95 12.31
CA PHE A 90 6.11 10.60 12.66
C PHE A 90 5.13 10.56 13.85
N ALA A 91 5.40 11.38 14.88
CA ALA A 91 4.53 11.47 16.05
C ALA A 91 3.07 11.85 15.72
N GLN A 92 2.86 12.52 14.57
CA GLN A 92 1.54 12.94 14.11
C GLN A 92 0.88 11.93 13.18
N VAL A 93 1.66 11.07 12.52
CA VAL A 93 1.16 10.14 11.49
C VAL A 93 1.38 8.67 11.84
N TRP A 94 1.93 8.37 13.01
CA TRP A 94 2.28 6.99 13.37
C TRP A 94 1.10 5.98 13.28
N PRO A 95 -0.16 6.35 13.61
CA PRO A 95 -1.24 5.38 13.46
C PRO A 95 -1.42 4.95 12.00
N ALA A 96 -1.34 5.91 11.07
CA ALA A 96 -1.45 5.61 9.64
C ALA A 96 -0.27 4.77 9.15
N VAL A 97 0.95 5.11 9.58
CA VAL A 97 2.16 4.39 9.17
C VAL A 97 2.12 2.94 9.66
N ILE A 98 1.80 2.72 10.93
CA ILE A 98 1.73 1.37 11.49
C ILE A 98 0.59 0.57 10.86
N THR A 99 -0.57 1.17 10.69
CA THR A 99 -1.72 0.51 10.05
C THR A 99 -1.39 0.09 8.61
N ALA A 100 -0.74 0.98 7.85
CA ALA A 100 -0.30 0.67 6.49
C ALA A 100 0.70 -0.49 6.47
N GLN A 101 1.66 -0.49 7.39
CA GLN A 101 2.67 -1.55 7.45
C GLN A 101 2.06 -2.90 7.82
N ILE A 102 1.08 -2.91 8.73
CA ILE A 102 0.34 -4.13 9.06
C ILE A 102 -0.42 -4.65 7.83
N ALA A 103 -1.09 -3.76 7.09
CA ALA A 103 -1.80 -4.13 5.86
C ALA A 103 -0.83 -4.69 4.80
N ILE A 104 0.30 -4.03 4.61
CA ILE A 104 1.35 -4.48 3.66
C ILE A 104 1.87 -5.85 4.08
N ALA A 105 2.19 -6.04 5.35
CA ALA A 105 2.68 -7.32 5.86
C ALA A 105 1.63 -8.43 5.66
N ALA A 106 0.36 -8.15 5.93
CA ALA A 106 -0.73 -9.11 5.73
C ALA A 106 -0.84 -9.51 4.25
N LEU A 107 -0.74 -8.54 3.33
CA LEU A 107 -0.79 -8.83 1.89
C LEU A 107 0.41 -9.64 1.43
N LEU A 108 1.62 -9.30 1.89
CA LEU A 108 2.82 -10.06 1.54
C LEU A 108 2.74 -11.50 2.06
N LEU A 109 2.20 -11.70 3.27
CA LEU A 109 1.96 -13.04 3.80
C LEU A 109 0.96 -13.82 2.96
N GLN A 110 -0.10 -13.18 2.48
CA GLN A 110 -1.09 -13.84 1.62
C GLN A 110 -0.46 -14.26 0.28
N ILE A 111 0.34 -13.39 -0.31
CA ILE A 111 1.07 -13.71 -1.55
C ILE A 111 2.04 -14.87 -1.32
N GLY A 112 2.79 -14.83 -0.22
CA GLY A 112 3.72 -15.90 0.13
C GLY A 112 3.03 -17.24 0.30
N LYS A 113 1.90 -17.27 1.00
CA LYS A 113 1.11 -18.50 1.18
C LYS A 113 0.58 -19.05 -0.13
N ALA A 114 0.27 -18.19 -1.09
CA ALA A 114 -0.25 -18.61 -2.39
C ALA A 114 0.85 -19.13 -3.31
N ILE A 115 2.06 -18.57 -3.23
CA ILE A 115 3.18 -18.88 -4.13
C ILE A 115 4.03 -20.03 -3.60
N LEU A 116 4.27 -20.08 -2.30
CA LEU A 116 5.21 -21.02 -1.69
C LEU A 116 4.93 -22.51 -2.03
N PRO A 117 3.68 -23.00 -1.99
CA PRO A 117 3.40 -24.37 -2.40
C PRO A 117 3.78 -24.68 -3.85
N ARG A 118 3.61 -23.69 -4.75
CA ARG A 118 3.98 -23.82 -6.15
C ARG A 118 5.49 -23.92 -6.34
N LEU A 119 6.25 -23.14 -5.58
CA LEU A 119 7.70 -23.18 -5.60
C LEU A 119 8.22 -24.52 -5.05
N ARG A 120 7.61 -25.03 -3.99
CA ARG A 120 7.98 -26.32 -3.41
C ARG A 120 7.70 -27.48 -4.36
N SER A 121 6.60 -27.46 -5.09
CA SER A 121 6.26 -28.52 -6.04
C SER A 121 7.12 -28.43 -7.30
N ALA A 122 7.69 -27.29 -7.62
CA ALA A 122 8.60 -27.12 -8.77
C ALA A 122 10.03 -27.52 -8.44
N ALA A 123 10.37 -27.65 -7.17
CA ALA A 123 11.75 -27.98 -6.73
C ALA A 123 12.04 -29.54 -6.76
#